data_20157e56c39949aa63d090365960a017
#
_entry.id   20157e56c39949aa63d090365960a017
#
_cell.length_a   1.000
_cell.length_b   1.000
_cell.length_c   1.000
_cell.angle_alpha   90.00
_cell.angle_beta   90.00
_cell.angle_gamma   90.00
#
_symmetry.space_group_name_H-M   'P 1'
#
loop_
_entity.id
_entity.type
_entity.pdbx_description
1 polymer ?
#
loop_
_entity_poly.entity_id
_entity_poly.type
_entity_poly.pdbx_seq_one_letter_code
_entity_poly.pdbx_strand_id
1 'polypeptide(L)' 'PDYLSHKLKEETGLPFTQWLVKLRIQRAAELLETGEYSVNAVADMVGFANQHYFSTVFKQYMGKSPKQYGGGV' A
#
# COMPACT_ATOMS: atom_id res chain seq x y z
N PRO A 1 -16.39 -12.29 -4.25
CA PRO A 1 -17.31 -12.78 -3.25
C PRO A 1 -16.64 -13.40 -2.05
N ASP A 2 -17.44 -13.68 -1.07
CA ASP A 2 -16.94 -14.17 0.21
C ASP A 2 -16.12 -15.45 0.08
N TYR A 3 -16.54 -16.31 -0.82
CA TYR A 3 -15.85 -17.58 -1.00
C TYR A 3 -14.39 -17.37 -1.38
N LEU A 4 -14.15 -16.46 -2.31
CA LEU A 4 -12.80 -16.21 -2.77
C LEU A 4 -11.93 -15.58 -1.68
N SER A 5 -12.49 -14.64 -0.96
CA SER A 5 -11.77 -14.01 0.14
C SER A 5 -11.44 -15.03 1.23
N HIS A 6 -12.37 -15.89 1.50
CA HIS A 6 -12.20 -16.91 2.51
C HIS A 6 -11.06 -17.87 2.15
N LYS A 7 -11.03 -18.27 0.89
CA LYS A 7 -10.01 -19.18 0.43
C LYS A 7 -8.62 -18.55 0.47
N LEU A 8 -8.53 -17.29 0.07
CA LEU A 8 -7.26 -16.59 0.16
C LEU A 8 -6.75 -16.52 1.58
N LYS A 9 -7.65 -16.25 2.51
CA LYS A 9 -7.26 -16.19 3.91
C LYS A 9 -6.68 -17.51 4.39
N GLU A 10 -7.29 -18.61 3.98
CA GLU A 10 -6.80 -19.92 4.37
C GLU A 10 -5.42 -20.22 3.80
N GLU A 11 -5.19 -19.83 2.58
CA GLU A 11 -3.94 -20.15 1.91
C GLU A 11 -2.79 -19.25 2.34
N THR A 12 -3.07 -18.01 2.61
CA THR A 12 -2.02 -17.05 2.94
C THR A 12 -1.90 -16.79 4.43
N GLY A 13 -2.93 -17.14 5.19
CA GLY A 13 -2.95 -16.82 6.60
C GLY A 13 -3.32 -15.38 6.89
N LEU A 14 -3.69 -14.61 5.87
CA LEU A 14 -4.04 -13.21 6.01
C LEU A 14 -5.45 -12.97 5.51
N PRO A 15 -6.19 -12.05 6.15
CA PRO A 15 -7.48 -11.62 5.61
C PRO A 15 -7.30 -11.03 4.23
N PHE A 16 -8.31 -11.19 3.40
CA PHE A 16 -8.25 -10.67 2.04
C PHE A 16 -7.94 -9.19 2.02
N THR A 17 -8.56 -8.43 2.91
CA THR A 17 -8.34 -6.98 2.94
C THR A 17 -6.89 -6.64 3.23
N GLN A 18 -6.27 -7.33 4.19
CA GLN A 18 -4.87 -7.06 4.52
C GLN A 18 -3.96 -7.46 3.37
N TRP A 19 -4.29 -8.55 2.71
CA TRP A 19 -3.51 -9.00 1.58
C TRP A 19 -3.54 -7.96 0.45
N LEU A 20 -4.72 -7.43 0.19
CA LEU A 20 -4.89 -6.40 -0.83
C LEU A 20 -4.13 -5.13 -0.47
N VAL A 21 -4.18 -4.74 0.80
CA VAL A 21 -3.44 -3.56 1.25
C VAL A 21 -1.95 -3.76 1.04
N LYS A 22 -1.45 -4.94 1.34
CA LYS A 22 -0.04 -5.23 1.14
C LYS A 22 0.36 -5.05 -0.33
N LEU A 23 -0.46 -5.54 -1.25
CA LEU A 23 -0.19 -5.36 -2.68
C LEU A 23 -0.18 -3.89 -3.06
N ARG A 24 -1.12 -3.12 -2.52
CA ARG A 24 -1.17 -1.70 -2.82
C ARG A 24 0.07 -0.98 -2.30
N ILE A 25 0.55 -1.37 -1.13
CA ILE A 25 1.75 -0.76 -0.57
C ILE A 25 2.97 -1.11 -1.41
N GLN A 26 3.08 -2.34 -1.87
CA GLN A 26 4.18 -2.73 -2.74
C GLN A 26 4.17 -1.92 -4.03
N ARG A 27 3.00 -1.74 -4.61
CA ARG A 27 2.87 -0.93 -5.82
C ARG A 27 3.26 0.51 -5.55
N ALA A 28 2.82 1.04 -4.40
CA ALA A 28 3.17 2.41 -4.03
C ALA A 28 4.67 2.57 -3.90
N ALA A 29 5.35 1.59 -3.31
CA ALA A 29 6.80 1.66 -3.18
C ALA A 29 7.47 1.77 -4.56
N GLU A 30 7.01 0.98 -5.51
CA GLU A 30 7.55 1.05 -6.87
C GLU A 30 7.36 2.42 -7.48
N LEU A 31 6.17 3.00 -7.31
CA LEU A 31 5.90 4.32 -7.86
C LEU A 31 6.74 5.40 -7.19
N LEU A 32 6.91 5.29 -5.88
CA LEU A 32 7.73 6.27 -5.16
C LEU A 32 9.20 6.19 -5.56
N GLU A 33 9.68 4.99 -5.89
CA GLU A 33 11.07 4.82 -6.28
C GLU A 33 11.41 5.52 -7.58
N THR A 34 10.41 5.73 -8.44
CA THR A 34 10.66 6.43 -9.70
C THR A 34 10.99 7.89 -9.47
N GLY A 35 10.55 8.46 -8.35
CA GLY A 35 10.79 9.87 -8.07
C GLY A 35 9.92 10.81 -8.88
N GLU A 36 8.95 10.29 -9.61
CA GLU A 36 8.11 11.10 -10.49
C GLU A 36 6.78 11.50 -9.88
N TYR A 37 6.44 10.91 -8.75
CA TYR A 37 5.12 11.11 -8.16
C TYR A 37 5.25 11.58 -6.72
N SER A 38 4.36 12.48 -6.30
CA SER A 38 4.30 12.87 -4.91
C SER A 38 3.63 11.78 -4.09
N VAL A 39 3.82 11.84 -2.76
CA VAL A 39 3.17 10.88 -1.87
C VAL A 39 1.66 10.92 -2.04
N ASN A 40 1.10 12.12 -2.14
CA ASN A 40 -0.34 12.27 -2.32
C ASN A 40 -0.82 11.63 -3.61
N ALA A 41 -0.07 11.83 -4.69
CA ALA A 41 -0.44 11.24 -5.97
C ALA A 41 -0.38 9.72 -5.91
N VAL A 42 0.66 9.17 -5.30
CA VAL A 42 0.81 7.74 -5.20
C VAL A 42 -0.33 7.13 -4.37
N ALA A 43 -0.68 7.77 -3.26
CA ALA A 43 -1.78 7.27 -2.43
C ALA A 43 -3.06 7.15 -3.25
N ASP A 44 -3.34 8.18 -4.05
CA ASP A 44 -4.53 8.18 -4.89
C ASP A 44 -4.45 7.09 -5.97
N MET A 45 -3.28 6.95 -6.57
CA MET A 45 -3.09 5.99 -7.66
C MET A 45 -3.25 4.55 -7.22
N VAL A 46 -2.85 4.24 -5.99
CA VAL A 46 -2.98 2.88 -5.49
C VAL A 46 -4.28 2.64 -4.74
N GLY A 47 -5.16 3.62 -4.72
CA GLY A 47 -6.52 3.41 -4.22
C GLY A 47 -6.75 3.75 -2.76
N PHE A 48 -5.91 4.54 -2.16
CA PHE A 48 -6.13 5.01 -0.79
C PHE A 48 -6.86 6.35 -0.83
N ALA A 49 -7.99 6.42 -0.15
CA ALA A 49 -8.77 7.65 -0.13
C ALA A 49 -8.17 8.71 0.79
N ASN A 50 -7.35 8.30 1.74
CA ASN A 50 -6.82 9.19 2.75
C ASN A 50 -5.29 9.05 2.79
N GLN A 51 -4.60 10.15 2.50
CA GLN A 51 -3.14 10.11 2.47
C GLN A 51 -2.53 9.81 3.84
N HIS A 52 -3.15 10.33 4.89
CA HIS A 52 -2.64 10.07 6.25
C HIS A 52 -2.70 8.58 6.57
N TYR A 53 -3.81 7.96 6.25
CA TYR A 53 -3.96 6.52 6.46
C TYR A 53 -2.94 5.74 5.61
N PHE A 54 -2.78 6.16 4.36
CA PHE A 54 -1.80 5.54 3.49
C PHE A 54 -0.40 5.61 4.10
N SER A 55 -0.01 6.78 4.61
CA SER A 55 1.31 6.94 5.19
C SER A 55 1.51 6.03 6.40
N THR A 56 0.50 5.93 7.24
CA THR A 56 0.56 5.07 8.41
C THR A 56 0.75 3.62 8.02
N VAL A 57 -0.05 3.14 7.07
CA VAL A 57 0.02 1.75 6.61
C VAL A 57 1.34 1.49 5.90
N PHE A 58 1.77 2.41 5.06
CA PHE A 58 3.03 2.27 4.33
C PHE A 58 4.19 2.08 5.31
N LYS A 59 4.21 2.90 6.35
CA LYS A 59 5.29 2.80 7.33
C LYS A 59 5.25 1.45 8.05
N GLN A 60 4.07 0.95 8.33
CA GLN A 60 3.95 -0.35 8.99
C GLN A 60 4.51 -1.48 8.14
N TYR A 61 4.28 -1.44 6.85
CA TYR A 61 4.72 -2.51 5.96
C TYR A 61 6.15 -2.34 5.49
N MET A 62 6.59 -1.11 5.27
CA MET A 62 7.89 -0.85 4.66
C MET A 62 8.96 -0.43 5.66
N GLY A 63 8.56 -0.06 6.88
CA GLY A 63 9.51 0.39 7.88
C GLY A 63 9.95 1.84 7.73
N LYS A 64 9.51 2.52 6.69
CA LYS A 64 9.81 3.92 6.45
C LYS A 64 8.57 4.63 5.96
N SER A 65 8.47 5.92 6.24
CA SER A 65 7.36 6.68 5.70
C SER A 65 7.50 6.80 4.18
N PRO A 66 6.38 7.02 3.47
CA PRO A 66 6.46 7.19 2.02
C PRO A 66 7.38 8.33 1.63
N LYS A 67 7.38 9.40 2.39
CA LYS A 67 8.23 10.54 2.11
C LYS A 67 9.70 10.18 2.22
N GLN A 68 10.05 9.38 3.23
CA GLN A 68 11.44 8.93 3.38
C GLN A 68 11.82 7.93 2.31
N TYR A 69 10.87 7.15 1.86
CA TYR A 69 11.17 6.07 0.93
C TYR A 69 11.57 6.60 -0.45
N GLY A 70 10.82 7.55 -0.95
CA GLY A 70 11.13 8.07 -2.26
C GLY A 70 10.51 9.41 -2.55
N GLY A 71 9.92 10.01 -1.54
CA GLY A 71 9.13 11.19 -1.73
C GLY A 71 9.90 12.49 -1.71
N GLY A 72 11.05 12.50 -2.30
CA GLY A 72 11.78 13.75 -2.41
C GLY A 72 11.17 14.71 -3.40
N VAL A 73 10.22 14.25 -4.12
CA VAL A 73 9.54 15.06 -5.13
C VAL A 73 8.57 16.02 -4.50
#